data_90453b136d00088a13bcc0d9405c201d
#
_entry.id   90453b136d00088a13bcc0d9405c201d
#
_cell.length_a   1.000
_cell.length_b   1.000
_cell.length_c   1.000
_cell.angle_alpha   90.00
_cell.angle_beta   90.00
_cell.angle_gamma   90.00
#
_symmetry.space_group_name_H-M   'P 1'
#
loop_
_entity.id
_entity.type
_entity.pdbx_description
1 polymer ?
#
loop_
_entity_poly.entity_id
_entity_poly.type
_entity_poly.pdbx_seq_one_letter_code
_entity_poly.pdbx_strand_id
1 'polypeptide(L)'
;HYFVGEGKPQVHTFGEEPAPDGTGWMEIWNLVFMQFERPTKDAPLRPLPKPSIDTGAGLERVSLVATTGPGRTSNYDTDLFAPLIDTVAHAAKRPYGRTDSDHDVGMRVLADYCRATAMLIADGVLPANLGRGYVLRSIMRRAIRYAVRLDLPAGFFSQLCLQVGELLGGVYPELGTARSLIEKAVNAEDEGFRSTIHRGLRLIADTKTWATGSDGRRLLPGEVAFQLHDTYGFPLDLTQVIGREQDFAVDEAGFAEEMKKQRERSKFTGSGDHAVAASYHAVRAAHGPTTFLGYSRTEGDAGVGRVLALFVGGQ
;
A
#
# COMPACT_ATOMS: atom_id res chain seq x y z
N HIS A 1 -15.89 17.09 -7.05
CA HIS A 1 -16.18 16.77 -5.64
C HIS A 1 -17.67 16.40 -5.48
N TYR A 2 -17.97 15.60 -4.49
CA TYR A 2 -19.33 15.21 -4.09
C TYR A 2 -19.56 15.62 -2.64
N PHE A 3 -20.70 16.23 -2.34
CA PHE A 3 -21.01 16.64 -0.97
C PHE A 3 -21.53 15.46 -0.15
N VAL A 4 -20.86 15.18 0.96
CA VAL A 4 -21.22 14.14 1.92
C VAL A 4 -21.76 14.83 3.17
N GLY A 5 -23.04 14.60 3.49
CA GLY A 5 -23.70 15.20 4.66
C GLY A 5 -25.20 15.40 4.45
N GLU A 6 -25.88 15.81 5.51
CA GLU A 6 -27.29 16.18 5.48
C GLU A 6 -27.45 17.69 5.22
N GLY A 7 -28.44 18.06 4.44
CA GLY A 7 -28.79 19.44 4.18
C GLY A 7 -28.31 20.00 2.85
N LYS A 8 -28.33 21.34 2.72
CA LYS A 8 -27.85 22.00 1.50
C LYS A 8 -26.33 22.10 1.52
N PRO A 9 -25.64 21.73 0.42
CA PRO A 9 -24.20 21.88 0.33
C PRO A 9 -23.82 23.36 0.52
N GLN A 10 -22.86 23.61 1.40
CA GLN A 10 -22.24 24.94 1.50
C GLN A 10 -21.36 25.18 0.27
N VAL A 11 -21.04 26.45 0.01
CA VAL A 11 -20.16 26.80 -1.11
C VAL A 11 -18.82 26.12 -0.91
N HIS A 12 -18.39 25.34 -1.89
CA HIS A 12 -17.10 24.67 -1.87
C HIS A 12 -15.97 25.69 -2.02
N THR A 13 -15.04 25.72 -1.06
CA THR A 13 -13.79 26.44 -1.19
C THR A 13 -12.73 25.47 -1.67
N PHE A 14 -12.02 25.80 -2.73
CA PHE A 14 -10.99 24.94 -3.29
C PHE A 14 -9.90 24.61 -2.26
N GLY A 15 -9.65 23.32 -2.04
CA GLY A 15 -8.65 22.86 -1.08
C GLY A 15 -9.16 22.61 0.35
N GLU A 16 -10.47 22.80 0.60
CA GLU A 16 -11.04 22.35 1.88
C GLU A 16 -11.12 20.83 1.94
N GLU A 17 -10.54 20.26 2.97
CA GLU A 17 -10.71 18.87 3.35
C GLU A 17 -12.11 18.65 3.95
N PRO A 18 -12.70 17.43 3.81
CA PRO A 18 -13.90 17.08 4.54
C PRO A 18 -13.73 17.33 6.04
N ALA A 19 -14.80 17.73 6.71
CA ALA A 19 -14.77 17.89 8.16
C ALA A 19 -14.37 16.57 8.86
N PRO A 20 -13.80 16.61 10.07
CA PRO A 20 -13.37 15.41 10.81
C PRO A 20 -14.50 14.40 11.06
N ASP A 21 -15.75 14.84 11.04
CA ASP A 21 -16.96 14.00 11.15
C ASP A 21 -17.33 13.29 9.84
N GLY A 22 -16.53 13.48 8.77
CA GLY A 22 -16.77 12.91 7.45
C GLY A 22 -17.80 13.66 6.61
N THR A 23 -18.31 14.79 7.09
CA THR A 23 -19.17 15.68 6.30
C THR A 23 -18.35 16.61 5.42
N GLY A 24 -18.96 17.17 4.38
CA GLY A 24 -18.32 18.13 3.49
C GLY A 24 -18.11 17.63 2.07
N TRP A 25 -17.10 18.14 1.40
CA TRP A 25 -16.86 17.84 -0.01
C TRP A 25 -15.81 16.74 -0.18
N MET A 26 -16.22 15.59 -0.70
CA MET A 26 -15.32 14.49 -1.05
C MET A 26 -14.85 14.61 -2.50
N GLU A 27 -13.55 14.63 -2.74
CA GLU A 27 -13.00 14.51 -4.09
C GLU A 27 -13.24 13.10 -4.62
N ILE A 28 -13.91 13.00 -5.78
CA ILE A 28 -14.19 11.72 -6.45
C ILE A 28 -13.40 11.57 -7.75
N TRP A 29 -13.00 12.68 -8.36
CA TRP A 29 -12.28 12.71 -9.62
C TRP A 29 -11.35 13.92 -9.68
N ASN A 30 -10.12 13.71 -10.11
CA ASN A 30 -9.09 14.72 -10.23
C ASN A 30 -8.67 14.89 -11.69
N LEU A 31 -8.43 16.13 -12.12
CA LEU A 31 -7.90 16.48 -13.44
C LEU A 31 -6.59 17.24 -13.23
N VAL A 32 -5.49 16.71 -13.78
CA VAL A 32 -4.16 17.32 -13.69
C VAL A 32 -3.74 17.83 -15.05
N PHE A 33 -3.52 19.14 -15.16
CA PHE A 33 -3.07 19.80 -16.38
C PHE A 33 -1.53 19.91 -16.35
N MET A 34 -0.85 19.02 -17.05
CA MET A 34 0.61 19.02 -17.15
C MET A 34 1.07 19.98 -18.24
N GLN A 35 1.70 21.07 -17.83
CA GLN A 35 2.18 22.13 -18.71
C GLN A 35 3.72 22.23 -18.73
N PHE A 36 4.36 21.78 -17.67
CA PHE A 36 5.80 21.96 -17.46
C PHE A 36 6.46 20.64 -17.10
N GLU A 37 7.74 20.52 -17.41
CA GLU A 37 8.62 19.46 -16.96
C GLU A 37 9.81 20.02 -16.17
N ARG A 38 10.34 19.20 -15.27
CA ARG A 38 11.62 19.45 -14.60
C ARG A 38 12.52 18.23 -14.83
N PRO A 39 13.49 18.33 -15.76
CA PRO A 39 14.31 17.18 -16.16
C PRO A 39 15.16 16.58 -15.04
N THR A 40 15.62 17.41 -14.10
CA THR A 40 16.34 16.99 -12.89
C THR A 40 15.82 17.78 -11.69
N LYS A 41 16.09 17.29 -10.46
CA LYS A 41 15.60 17.90 -9.21
C LYS A 41 15.90 19.40 -9.12
N ASP A 42 17.07 19.82 -9.61
CA ASP A 42 17.56 21.20 -9.49
C ASP A 42 17.41 22.02 -10.79
N ALA A 43 16.88 21.41 -11.86
CA ALA A 43 16.66 22.11 -13.11
C ALA A 43 15.47 23.10 -13.02
N PRO A 44 15.48 24.20 -13.79
CA PRO A 44 14.33 25.07 -13.92
C PRO A 44 13.18 24.33 -14.62
N LEU A 45 11.95 24.75 -14.29
CA LEU A 45 10.75 24.31 -15.03
C LEU A 45 10.85 24.83 -16.47
N ARG A 46 10.53 23.98 -17.43
CA ARG A 46 10.39 24.33 -18.85
C ARG A 46 9.05 23.84 -19.39
N PRO A 47 8.44 24.56 -20.33
CA PRO A 47 7.18 24.13 -20.93
C PRO A 47 7.34 22.77 -21.63
N LEU A 48 6.31 21.93 -21.49
CA LEU A 48 6.22 20.70 -22.29
C LEU A 48 6.00 21.05 -23.78
N PRO A 49 6.59 20.31 -24.71
CA PRO A 49 6.34 20.49 -26.14
C PRO A 49 4.87 20.32 -26.53
N LYS A 50 4.16 19.45 -25.77
CA LYS A 50 2.72 19.21 -25.89
C LYS A 50 2.16 19.12 -24.48
N PRO A 51 1.37 20.10 -24.04
CA PRO A 51 0.62 19.98 -22.78
C PRO A 51 -0.28 18.75 -22.83
N SER A 52 -0.44 18.09 -21.70
CA SER A 52 -1.30 16.92 -21.57
C SER A 52 -2.16 17.02 -20.31
N ILE A 53 -3.23 16.25 -20.30
CA ILE A 53 -4.13 16.14 -19.16
C ILE A 53 -4.03 14.71 -18.65
N ASP A 54 -3.75 14.58 -17.36
CA ASP A 54 -3.90 13.32 -16.64
C ASP A 54 -5.15 13.38 -15.78
N THR A 55 -5.74 12.24 -15.48
CA THR A 55 -6.96 12.16 -14.69
C THR A 55 -6.91 10.94 -13.78
N GLY A 56 -7.43 11.10 -12.58
CA GLY A 56 -7.58 10.04 -11.59
C GLY A 56 -8.96 10.06 -10.95
N ALA A 57 -9.65 8.92 -10.95
CA ALA A 57 -10.93 8.76 -10.27
C ALA A 57 -10.83 7.64 -9.23
N GLY A 58 -11.35 7.87 -8.02
CA GLY A 58 -11.42 6.84 -7.00
C GLY A 58 -12.56 5.87 -7.29
N LEU A 59 -12.27 4.61 -7.66
CA LEU A 59 -13.28 3.60 -7.95
C LEU A 59 -14.29 3.49 -6.81
N GLU A 60 -13.82 3.36 -5.59
CA GLU A 60 -14.64 3.22 -4.39
C GLU A 60 -15.49 4.47 -4.13
N ARG A 61 -14.90 5.65 -4.33
CA ARG A 61 -15.61 6.92 -4.15
C ARG A 61 -16.69 7.11 -5.20
N VAL A 62 -16.41 6.79 -6.46
CA VAL A 62 -17.39 6.84 -7.54
C VAL A 62 -18.49 5.80 -7.33
N SER A 63 -18.12 4.57 -6.93
CA SER A 63 -19.10 3.52 -6.60
C SER A 63 -20.01 3.94 -5.44
N LEU A 64 -19.45 4.54 -4.39
CA LEU A 64 -20.23 5.05 -3.27
C LEU A 64 -21.29 6.04 -3.76
N VAL A 65 -20.90 7.02 -4.58
CA VAL A 65 -21.81 8.05 -5.10
C VAL A 65 -22.87 7.45 -6.04
N ALA A 66 -22.48 6.47 -6.88
CA ALA A 66 -23.35 5.90 -7.90
C ALA A 66 -24.36 4.88 -7.34
N THR A 67 -23.98 4.14 -6.29
CA THR A 67 -24.78 3.00 -5.80
C THR A 67 -25.49 3.25 -4.49
N THR A 68 -25.10 4.30 -3.77
CA THR A 68 -25.66 4.56 -2.44
C THR A 68 -26.67 5.70 -2.46
N GLY A 69 -27.86 5.42 -1.95
CA GLY A 69 -28.82 6.45 -1.60
C GLY A 69 -28.38 7.25 -0.36
N PRO A 70 -29.17 8.22 0.07
CA PRO A 70 -28.88 9.01 1.25
C PRO A 70 -28.59 8.13 2.48
N GLY A 71 -27.52 8.42 3.21
CA GLY A 71 -27.17 7.77 4.46
C GLY A 71 -26.01 6.77 4.42
N ARG A 72 -25.41 6.50 3.27
CA ARG A 72 -24.12 5.79 3.19
C ARG A 72 -23.02 6.77 2.89
N THR A 73 -22.04 6.88 3.78
CA THR A 73 -21.00 7.91 3.74
C THR A 73 -19.59 7.33 3.63
N SER A 74 -19.45 6.01 3.72
CA SER A 74 -18.16 5.34 3.73
C SER A 74 -17.95 4.46 2.49
N ASN A 75 -16.78 4.53 1.89
CA ASN A 75 -16.34 3.61 0.83
C ASN A 75 -16.46 2.14 1.25
N TYR A 76 -16.34 1.87 2.54
CA TYR A 76 -16.46 0.54 3.13
C TYR A 76 -17.88 -0.03 3.14
N ASP A 77 -18.88 0.79 2.81
CA ASP A 77 -20.27 0.34 2.64
C ASP A 77 -20.60 -0.13 1.22
N THR A 78 -19.64 -0.01 0.30
CA THR A 78 -19.79 -0.46 -1.09
C THR A 78 -19.67 -1.98 -1.19
N ASP A 79 -20.17 -2.55 -2.28
CA ASP A 79 -20.04 -3.96 -2.63
C ASP A 79 -18.58 -4.40 -2.85
N LEU A 80 -17.68 -3.46 -3.04
CA LEU A 80 -16.23 -3.69 -3.13
C LEU A 80 -15.60 -4.08 -1.78
N PHE A 81 -16.17 -3.64 -0.65
CA PHE A 81 -15.61 -3.87 0.68
C PHE A 81 -16.54 -4.61 1.63
N ALA A 82 -17.85 -4.35 1.57
CA ALA A 82 -18.80 -4.92 2.51
C ALA A 82 -18.68 -6.45 2.65
N PRO A 83 -18.57 -7.25 1.59
CA PRO A 83 -18.45 -8.71 1.70
C PRO A 83 -17.17 -9.15 2.44
N LEU A 84 -16.06 -8.41 2.27
CA LEU A 84 -14.81 -8.69 2.97
C LEU A 84 -14.91 -8.34 4.46
N ILE A 85 -15.52 -7.20 4.78
CA ILE A 85 -15.76 -6.76 6.17
C ILE A 85 -16.68 -7.73 6.87
N ASP A 86 -17.77 -8.19 6.23
CA ASP A 86 -18.70 -9.16 6.79
C ASP A 86 -17.99 -10.49 7.11
N THR A 87 -17.07 -10.93 6.26
CA THR A 87 -16.26 -12.12 6.52
C THR A 87 -15.37 -11.94 7.75
N VAL A 88 -14.75 -10.78 7.90
CA VAL A 88 -13.93 -10.46 9.07
C VAL A 88 -14.80 -10.38 10.33
N ALA A 89 -15.93 -9.68 10.27
CA ALA A 89 -16.87 -9.52 11.39
C ALA A 89 -17.39 -10.87 11.89
N HIS A 90 -17.76 -11.76 10.96
CA HIS A 90 -18.22 -13.11 11.28
C HIS A 90 -17.13 -13.93 11.97
N ALA A 91 -15.91 -13.94 11.43
CA ALA A 91 -14.79 -14.67 12.01
C ALA A 91 -14.37 -14.12 13.38
N ALA A 92 -14.38 -12.79 13.55
CA ALA A 92 -14.10 -12.13 14.83
C ALA A 92 -15.25 -12.25 15.84
N LYS A 93 -16.42 -12.78 15.43
CA LYS A 93 -17.65 -12.86 16.24
C LYS A 93 -18.07 -11.50 16.82
N ARG A 94 -17.92 -10.44 16.05
CA ARG A 94 -18.23 -9.06 16.41
C ARG A 94 -18.85 -8.33 15.21
N PRO A 95 -19.96 -7.60 15.40
CA PRO A 95 -20.55 -6.83 14.32
C PRO A 95 -19.63 -5.65 13.92
N TYR A 96 -19.65 -5.29 12.66
CA TYR A 96 -19.04 -4.05 12.19
C TYR A 96 -19.96 -2.86 12.51
N GLY A 97 -19.52 -2.00 13.43
CA GLY A 97 -20.33 -0.89 13.95
C GLY A 97 -20.22 0.41 13.15
N ARG A 98 -19.36 0.48 12.13
CA ARG A 98 -19.05 1.71 11.36
C ARG A 98 -18.53 2.86 12.25
N THR A 99 -17.78 2.52 13.27
CA THR A 99 -17.19 3.47 14.22
C THR A 99 -15.67 3.59 14.03
N ASP A 100 -15.05 4.46 14.81
CA ASP A 100 -13.59 4.57 14.89
C ASP A 100 -12.99 3.72 16.01
N SER A 101 -13.76 2.74 16.49
CA SER A 101 -13.23 1.76 17.42
C SER A 101 -12.08 0.95 16.78
N ASP A 102 -11.14 0.51 17.59
CA ASP A 102 -10.02 -0.32 17.14
C ASP A 102 -10.46 -1.57 16.36
N HIS A 103 -11.62 -2.12 16.70
CA HIS A 103 -12.17 -3.28 16.02
C HIS A 103 -12.65 -2.94 14.62
N ASP A 104 -13.45 -1.89 14.49
CA ASP A 104 -13.99 -1.46 13.20
C ASP A 104 -12.86 -0.97 12.26
N VAL A 105 -11.89 -0.23 12.81
CA VAL A 105 -10.67 0.14 12.07
C VAL A 105 -9.92 -1.10 11.61
N GLY A 106 -9.75 -2.10 12.47
CA GLY A 106 -9.11 -3.36 12.12
C GLY A 106 -9.82 -4.11 10.99
N MET A 107 -11.15 -4.15 11.00
CA MET A 107 -11.95 -4.76 9.93
C MET A 107 -11.76 -4.04 8.59
N ARG A 108 -11.77 -2.70 8.60
CA ARG A 108 -11.51 -1.88 7.41
C ARG A 108 -10.10 -2.10 6.86
N VAL A 109 -9.09 -2.10 7.74
CA VAL A 109 -7.69 -2.34 7.34
C VAL A 109 -7.53 -3.73 6.72
N LEU A 110 -8.13 -4.77 7.28
CA LEU A 110 -8.06 -6.11 6.72
C LEU A 110 -8.72 -6.19 5.35
N ALA A 111 -9.89 -5.58 5.16
CA ALA A 111 -10.60 -5.55 3.89
C ALA A 111 -9.84 -4.78 2.80
N ASP A 112 -9.25 -3.65 3.14
CA ASP A 112 -8.45 -2.85 2.20
C ASP A 112 -7.14 -3.56 1.84
N TYR A 113 -6.41 -4.04 2.84
CA TYR A 113 -5.09 -4.61 2.62
C TYR A 113 -5.11 -6.01 1.99
N CYS A 114 -6.18 -6.80 2.16
CA CYS A 114 -6.30 -8.06 1.43
C CYS A 114 -6.48 -7.82 -0.07
N ARG A 115 -7.23 -6.79 -0.48
CA ARG A 115 -7.36 -6.39 -1.89
C ARG A 115 -6.01 -5.96 -2.46
N ALA A 116 -5.32 -5.01 -1.79
CA ALA A 116 -4.01 -4.54 -2.21
C ALA A 116 -3.00 -5.70 -2.31
N THR A 117 -3.00 -6.61 -1.32
CA THR A 117 -2.11 -7.77 -1.30
C THR A 117 -2.38 -8.72 -2.46
N ALA A 118 -3.64 -9.09 -2.69
CA ALA A 118 -4.02 -10.02 -3.76
C ALA A 118 -3.67 -9.46 -5.14
N MET A 119 -4.00 -8.18 -5.40
CA MET A 119 -3.71 -7.52 -6.67
C MET A 119 -2.20 -7.39 -6.91
N LEU A 120 -1.42 -6.92 -5.92
CA LEU A 120 0.04 -6.79 -6.06
C LEU A 120 0.72 -8.14 -6.33
N ILE A 121 0.28 -9.22 -5.69
CA ILE A 121 0.85 -10.55 -5.94
C ILE A 121 0.44 -11.06 -7.34
N ALA A 122 -0.80 -10.83 -7.76
CA ALA A 122 -1.25 -11.16 -9.12
C ALA A 122 -0.44 -10.42 -10.18
N ASP A 123 -0.05 -9.16 -9.92
CA ASP A 123 0.85 -8.36 -10.77
C ASP A 123 2.35 -8.76 -10.66
N GLY A 124 2.67 -9.82 -9.93
CA GLY A 124 4.02 -10.38 -9.82
C GLY A 124 4.90 -9.72 -8.75
N VAL A 125 4.35 -8.91 -7.84
CA VAL A 125 5.10 -8.39 -6.71
C VAL A 125 5.08 -9.40 -5.57
N LEU A 126 6.26 -9.82 -5.10
CA LEU A 126 6.38 -10.72 -3.94
C LEU A 126 6.95 -9.98 -2.72
N PRO A 127 6.60 -10.42 -1.49
CA PRO A 127 7.15 -9.82 -0.28
C PRO A 127 8.68 -9.92 -0.26
N ALA A 128 9.35 -8.79 -0.03
CA ALA A 128 10.82 -8.72 0.00
C ALA A 128 11.30 -7.68 1.03
N ASN A 129 12.61 -7.57 1.20
CA ASN A 129 13.22 -6.61 2.14
C ASN A 129 13.47 -5.23 1.50
N LEU A 130 13.34 -5.11 0.19
CA LEU A 130 13.65 -3.89 -0.56
C LEU A 130 12.62 -3.63 -1.66
N GLY A 131 12.58 -2.39 -2.14
CA GLY A 131 11.78 -1.98 -3.29
C GLY A 131 10.27 -2.22 -3.10
N ARG A 132 9.59 -2.57 -4.17
CA ARG A 132 8.13 -2.81 -4.18
C ARG A 132 7.71 -3.95 -3.23
N GLY A 133 8.52 -4.99 -3.15
CA GLY A 133 8.26 -6.12 -2.26
C GLY A 133 8.30 -5.75 -0.77
N TYR A 134 9.11 -4.75 -0.38
CA TYR A 134 9.10 -4.22 0.99
C TYR A 134 7.78 -3.51 1.30
N VAL A 135 7.24 -2.74 0.36
CA VAL A 135 5.94 -2.07 0.54
C VAL A 135 4.84 -3.11 0.72
N LEU A 136 4.80 -4.13 -0.14
CA LEU A 136 3.85 -5.24 0.00
C LEU A 136 3.99 -5.93 1.36
N ARG A 137 5.21 -6.27 1.78
CA ARG A 137 5.48 -6.87 3.09
C ARG A 137 4.98 -5.99 4.24
N SER A 138 5.17 -4.67 4.17
CA SER A 138 4.67 -3.73 5.17
C SER A 138 3.14 -3.74 5.25
N ILE A 139 2.44 -3.74 4.11
CA ILE A 139 0.98 -3.85 4.02
C ILE A 139 0.51 -5.15 4.68
N MET A 140 1.10 -6.28 4.30
CA MET A 140 0.74 -7.59 4.84
C MET A 140 0.95 -7.67 6.37
N ARG A 141 2.10 -7.23 6.88
CA ARG A 141 2.39 -7.26 8.32
C ARG A 141 1.46 -6.37 9.14
N ARG A 142 1.08 -5.23 8.58
CA ARG A 142 0.09 -4.37 9.21
C ARG A 142 -1.28 -5.05 9.29
N ALA A 143 -1.71 -5.72 8.20
CA ALA A 143 -2.94 -6.50 8.19
C ALA A 143 -2.89 -7.68 9.19
N ILE A 144 -1.80 -8.45 9.18
CA ILE A 144 -1.61 -9.60 10.10
C ILE A 144 -1.66 -9.15 11.56
N ARG A 145 -1.08 -7.99 11.89
CA ARG A 145 -1.18 -7.44 13.24
C ARG A 145 -2.63 -7.16 13.65
N TYR A 146 -3.44 -6.59 12.75
CA TYR A 146 -4.87 -6.40 13.04
C TYR A 146 -5.61 -7.73 13.13
N ALA A 147 -5.26 -8.72 12.31
CA ALA A 147 -5.83 -10.07 12.45
C ALA A 147 -5.52 -10.67 13.82
N VAL A 148 -4.30 -10.50 14.34
CA VAL A 148 -3.94 -10.93 15.71
C VAL A 148 -4.75 -10.16 16.77
N ARG A 149 -4.93 -8.84 16.63
CA ARG A 149 -5.71 -8.02 17.58
C ARG A 149 -7.21 -8.37 17.60
N LEU A 150 -7.72 -8.88 16.49
CA LEU A 150 -9.12 -9.35 16.36
C LEU A 150 -9.27 -10.84 16.71
N ASP A 151 -8.24 -11.46 17.27
CA ASP A 151 -8.20 -12.89 17.65
C ASP A 151 -8.49 -13.83 16.46
N LEU A 152 -8.15 -13.40 15.24
CA LEU A 152 -8.33 -14.22 14.05
C LEU A 152 -7.22 -15.26 13.92
N PRO A 153 -7.54 -16.49 13.49
CA PRO A 153 -6.57 -17.58 13.39
C PRO A 153 -5.48 -17.30 12.35
N ALA A 154 -4.37 -18.03 12.45
CA ALA A 154 -3.36 -18.07 11.40
C ALA A 154 -3.98 -18.55 10.08
N GLY A 155 -3.52 -17.99 8.95
CA GLY A 155 -4.06 -18.28 7.62
C GLY A 155 -5.36 -17.54 7.27
N PHE A 156 -6.02 -16.88 8.23
CA PHE A 156 -7.26 -16.14 7.93
C PHE A 156 -7.03 -15.01 6.92
N PHE A 157 -5.92 -14.27 7.04
CA PHE A 157 -5.60 -13.20 6.09
C PHE A 157 -5.40 -13.75 4.67
N SER A 158 -4.82 -14.94 4.53
CA SER A 158 -4.69 -15.63 3.24
C SER A 158 -6.07 -15.96 2.65
N GLN A 159 -6.98 -16.51 3.45
CA GLN A 159 -8.35 -16.80 3.01
C GLN A 159 -9.07 -15.53 2.54
N LEU A 160 -8.91 -14.43 3.27
CA LEU A 160 -9.48 -13.14 2.89
C LEU A 160 -8.90 -12.62 1.55
N CYS A 161 -7.59 -12.78 1.32
CA CYS A 161 -6.96 -12.45 0.04
C CYS A 161 -7.51 -13.32 -1.12
N LEU A 162 -7.80 -14.59 -0.87
CA LEU A 162 -8.40 -15.48 -1.88
C LEU A 162 -9.84 -15.10 -2.21
N GLN A 163 -10.60 -14.61 -1.23
CA GLN A 163 -11.96 -14.10 -1.46
C GLN A 163 -11.99 -12.89 -2.40
N VAL A 164 -10.92 -12.10 -2.45
CA VAL A 164 -10.79 -11.02 -3.45
C VAL A 164 -10.86 -11.57 -4.88
N GLY A 165 -10.25 -12.75 -5.13
CA GLY A 165 -10.34 -13.42 -6.42
C GLY A 165 -11.77 -13.88 -6.76
N GLU A 166 -12.58 -14.21 -5.75
CA GLU A 166 -13.99 -14.55 -5.94
C GLU A 166 -14.85 -13.33 -6.27
N LEU A 167 -14.54 -12.19 -5.64
CA LEU A 167 -15.27 -10.92 -5.84
C LEU A 167 -14.88 -10.22 -7.14
N LEU A 168 -13.60 -10.17 -7.47
CA LEU A 168 -13.07 -9.37 -8.56
C LEU A 168 -12.57 -10.19 -9.76
N GLY A 169 -12.49 -11.52 -9.65
CA GLY A 169 -11.93 -12.39 -10.69
C GLY A 169 -12.69 -12.39 -12.01
N GLY A 170 -13.95 -11.95 -12.02
CA GLY A 170 -14.72 -11.75 -13.25
C GLY A 170 -14.19 -10.60 -14.11
N VAL A 171 -13.52 -9.61 -13.48
CA VAL A 171 -12.91 -8.45 -14.15
C VAL A 171 -11.38 -8.63 -14.24
N TYR A 172 -10.78 -9.28 -13.24
CA TYR A 172 -9.33 -9.53 -13.12
C TYR A 172 -9.04 -11.03 -13.07
N PRO A 173 -9.06 -11.73 -14.20
CA PRO A 173 -8.85 -13.19 -14.27
C PRO A 173 -7.48 -13.63 -13.78
N GLU A 174 -6.49 -12.75 -13.77
CA GLU A 174 -5.16 -12.97 -13.20
C GLU A 174 -5.18 -13.33 -11.71
N LEU A 175 -6.17 -12.86 -10.94
CA LEU A 175 -6.37 -13.27 -9.55
C LEU A 175 -6.60 -14.77 -9.42
N GLY A 176 -7.40 -15.35 -10.33
CA GLY A 176 -7.62 -16.79 -10.42
C GLY A 176 -6.36 -17.56 -10.77
N THR A 177 -5.60 -17.07 -11.76
CA THR A 177 -4.34 -17.66 -12.19
C THR A 177 -3.28 -17.63 -11.07
N ALA A 178 -3.23 -16.53 -10.31
CA ALA A 178 -2.28 -16.33 -9.21
C ALA A 178 -2.74 -16.96 -7.88
N ARG A 179 -3.91 -17.60 -7.79
CA ARG A 179 -4.50 -18.12 -6.55
C ARG A 179 -3.50 -18.87 -5.65
N SER A 180 -2.80 -19.86 -6.22
CA SER A 180 -1.81 -20.65 -5.45
C SER A 180 -0.61 -19.83 -5.00
N LEU A 181 -0.19 -18.83 -5.78
CA LEU A 181 0.92 -17.95 -5.44
C LEU A 181 0.51 -17.01 -4.29
N ILE A 182 -0.68 -16.43 -4.35
CA ILE A 182 -1.25 -15.58 -3.30
C ILE A 182 -1.30 -16.36 -1.99
N GLU A 183 -1.90 -17.56 -2.02
CA GLU A 183 -2.03 -18.40 -0.83
C GLU A 183 -0.68 -18.71 -0.18
N LYS A 184 0.30 -19.16 -0.96
CA LYS A 184 1.63 -19.52 -0.46
C LYS A 184 2.39 -18.30 0.09
N ALA A 185 2.39 -17.20 -0.65
CA ALA A 185 3.11 -15.99 -0.25
C ALA A 185 2.53 -15.37 1.03
N VAL A 186 1.19 -15.32 1.14
CA VAL A 186 0.52 -14.75 2.30
C VAL A 186 0.68 -15.63 3.53
N ASN A 187 0.51 -16.96 3.40
CA ASN A 187 0.70 -17.89 4.53
C ASN A 187 2.14 -17.86 5.04
N ALA A 188 3.14 -17.86 4.18
CA ALA A 188 4.53 -17.78 4.59
C ALA A 188 4.84 -16.50 5.38
N GLU A 189 4.28 -15.35 4.98
CA GLU A 189 4.47 -14.08 5.68
C GLU A 189 3.68 -14.04 6.99
N ASP A 190 2.44 -14.60 7.03
CA ASP A 190 1.61 -14.68 8.25
C ASP A 190 2.29 -15.54 9.32
N GLU A 191 2.73 -16.74 8.99
CA GLU A 191 3.44 -17.64 9.91
C GLU A 191 4.73 -17.01 10.43
N GLY A 192 5.55 -16.48 9.51
CA GLY A 192 6.81 -15.83 9.86
C GLY A 192 6.63 -14.65 10.79
N PHE A 193 5.67 -13.75 10.49
CA PHE A 193 5.45 -12.56 11.29
C PHE A 193 4.75 -12.86 12.63
N ARG A 194 3.76 -13.76 12.67
CA ARG A 194 3.13 -14.17 13.93
C ARG A 194 4.14 -14.77 14.93
N SER A 195 5.14 -15.48 14.44
CA SER A 195 6.19 -16.04 15.31
C SER A 195 7.02 -14.96 16.00
N THR A 196 7.13 -13.77 15.43
CA THR A 196 7.97 -12.68 15.94
C THR A 196 7.20 -11.53 16.59
N ILE A 197 5.90 -11.36 16.28
CA ILE A 197 5.12 -10.20 16.72
C ILE A 197 5.10 -10.06 18.26
N HIS A 198 4.86 -11.13 19.00
CA HIS A 198 4.82 -11.09 20.46
C HIS A 198 6.16 -10.73 21.08
N ARG A 199 7.27 -11.20 20.47
CA ARG A 199 8.62 -10.88 20.93
C ARG A 199 8.95 -9.41 20.67
N GLY A 200 8.57 -8.89 19.50
CA GLY A 200 8.76 -7.47 19.19
C GLY A 200 7.94 -6.54 20.10
N LEU A 201 6.66 -6.87 20.36
CA LEU A 201 5.85 -6.10 21.30
C LEU A 201 6.39 -6.16 22.73
N ARG A 202 6.93 -7.30 23.13
CA ARG A 202 7.59 -7.43 24.44
C ARG A 202 8.87 -6.59 24.50
N LEU A 203 9.67 -6.54 23.45
CA LEU A 203 10.84 -5.65 23.40
C LEU A 203 10.48 -4.19 23.62
N ILE A 204 9.38 -3.71 23.02
CA ILE A 204 8.87 -2.36 23.26
C ILE A 204 8.50 -2.19 24.76
N ALA A 205 7.73 -3.12 25.31
CA ALA A 205 7.28 -3.05 26.70
C ALA A 205 8.44 -3.08 27.71
N ASP A 206 9.47 -3.90 27.46
CA ASP A 206 10.62 -4.10 28.33
C ASP A 206 11.71 -3.02 28.15
N THR A 207 11.56 -2.11 27.18
CA THR A 207 12.53 -1.04 26.94
C THR A 207 12.64 -0.14 28.17
N LYS A 208 13.87 0.06 28.66
CA LYS A 208 14.18 0.91 29.83
C LYS A 208 14.84 2.24 29.45
N THR A 209 15.36 2.32 28.24
CA THR A 209 16.17 3.43 27.74
C THR A 209 15.34 4.49 26.99
N TRP A 210 14.12 4.73 27.47
CA TRP A 210 13.26 5.74 26.89
C TRP A 210 13.87 7.15 27.04
N ALA A 211 13.89 7.89 25.94
CA ALA A 211 14.18 9.33 25.96
C ALA A 211 12.87 10.14 26.03
N THR A 212 12.99 11.45 26.11
CA THR A 212 11.86 12.37 25.99
C THR A 212 11.96 13.11 24.66
N GLY A 213 10.95 13.03 23.85
CA GLY A 213 10.86 13.75 22.57
C GLY A 213 10.67 15.28 22.78
N SER A 214 10.84 16.03 21.73
CA SER A 214 10.62 17.48 21.73
C SER A 214 9.16 17.86 22.01
N ASP A 215 8.23 16.96 21.81
CA ASP A 215 6.80 17.09 22.10
C ASP A 215 6.39 16.61 23.49
N GLY A 216 7.38 16.25 24.34
CA GLY A 216 7.17 15.77 25.70
C GLY A 216 6.74 14.31 25.81
N ARG A 217 6.49 13.61 24.73
CA ARG A 217 6.17 12.18 24.75
C ARG A 217 7.41 11.31 24.96
N ARG A 218 7.21 10.07 25.41
CA ARG A 218 8.28 9.09 25.46
C ARG A 218 8.80 8.86 24.04
N LEU A 219 10.10 8.75 23.89
CA LEU A 219 10.77 8.51 22.60
C LEU A 219 11.45 7.15 22.64
N LEU A 220 10.97 6.23 21.76
CA LEU A 220 11.58 4.93 21.57
C LEU A 220 12.94 5.11 20.89
N PRO A 221 14.06 4.61 21.50
CA PRO A 221 15.38 4.75 20.92
C PRO A 221 15.47 4.17 19.51
N GLY A 222 16.22 4.83 18.62
CA GLY A 222 16.43 4.41 17.25
C GLY A 222 17.06 3.01 17.15
N GLU A 223 17.94 2.63 18.07
CA GLU A 223 18.52 1.29 18.16
C GLU A 223 17.45 0.21 18.42
N VAL A 224 16.48 0.50 19.29
CA VAL A 224 15.38 -0.43 19.59
C VAL A 224 14.46 -0.54 18.37
N ALA A 225 14.15 0.58 17.74
CA ALA A 225 13.36 0.60 16.50
C ALA A 225 14.08 -0.15 15.36
N PHE A 226 15.40 -0.03 15.25
CA PHE A 226 16.21 -0.79 14.32
C PHE A 226 16.21 -2.30 14.66
N GLN A 227 16.33 -2.69 15.90
CA GLN A 227 16.25 -4.09 16.30
C GLN A 227 14.86 -4.69 15.99
N LEU A 228 13.78 -3.92 16.19
CA LEU A 228 12.42 -4.30 15.78
C LEU A 228 12.36 -4.55 14.27
N HIS A 229 12.97 -3.69 13.49
CA HIS A 229 12.99 -3.79 12.03
C HIS A 229 13.84 -4.98 11.55
N ASP A 230 15.09 -5.07 12.02
CA ASP A 230 16.09 -6.01 11.51
C ASP A 230 15.86 -7.44 12.01
N THR A 231 15.53 -7.59 13.30
CA THR A 231 15.43 -8.91 13.96
C THR A 231 13.99 -9.43 13.98
N TYR A 232 13.03 -8.56 14.28
CA TYR A 232 11.62 -8.96 14.43
C TYR A 232 10.75 -8.63 13.22
N GLY A 233 11.31 -7.95 12.24
CA GLY A 233 10.63 -7.63 10.99
C GLY A 233 9.49 -6.63 11.13
N PHE A 234 9.56 -5.73 12.12
CA PHE A 234 8.61 -4.62 12.22
C PHE A 234 9.03 -3.51 11.24
N PRO A 235 8.27 -3.22 10.19
CA PRO A 235 8.51 -2.03 9.41
C PRO A 235 8.48 -0.79 10.31
N LEU A 236 9.28 0.23 10.01
CA LEU A 236 9.35 1.44 10.84
C LEU A 236 7.98 2.10 11.03
N ASP A 237 7.20 2.16 9.95
CA ASP A 237 5.86 2.72 9.96
C ASP A 237 4.90 1.93 10.86
N LEU A 238 5.07 0.61 10.96
CA LEU A 238 4.31 -0.21 11.92
C LEU A 238 4.69 0.14 13.36
N THR A 239 5.99 0.34 13.65
CA THR A 239 6.45 0.77 14.96
C THR A 239 5.89 2.15 15.32
N GLN A 240 5.82 3.07 14.34
CA GLN A 240 5.19 4.39 14.52
C GLN A 240 3.69 4.30 14.79
N VAL A 241 2.97 3.38 14.11
CA VAL A 241 1.54 3.13 14.40
C VAL A 241 1.35 2.65 15.84
N ILE A 242 2.18 1.70 16.29
CA ILE A 242 2.17 1.22 17.67
C ILE A 242 2.49 2.37 18.64
N GLY A 243 3.43 3.24 18.27
CA GLY A 243 3.77 4.43 19.04
C GLY A 243 2.58 5.36 19.26
N ARG A 244 1.83 5.64 18.21
CA ARG A 244 0.59 6.45 18.31
C ARG A 244 -0.45 5.81 19.22
N GLU A 245 -0.60 4.49 19.18
CA GLU A 245 -1.57 3.75 20.01
C GLU A 245 -1.15 3.66 21.48
N GLN A 246 0.14 3.66 21.78
CA GLN A 246 0.70 3.52 23.12
C GLN A 246 1.32 4.82 23.67
N ASP A 247 1.05 5.94 23.00
CA ASP A 247 1.53 7.29 23.37
C ASP A 247 3.05 7.40 23.50
N PHE A 248 3.75 6.99 22.43
CA PHE A 248 5.19 7.26 22.28
C PHE A 248 5.55 7.65 20.82
N ALA A 249 6.64 8.40 20.69
CA ALA A 249 7.28 8.68 19.40
C ALA A 249 8.46 7.74 19.14
N VAL A 250 8.95 7.69 17.90
CA VAL A 250 10.10 6.89 17.51
C VAL A 250 11.24 7.81 17.10
N ASP A 251 12.46 7.53 17.55
CA ASP A 251 13.67 8.23 17.12
C ASP A 251 14.05 7.80 15.70
N GLU A 252 13.48 8.48 14.72
CA GLU A 252 13.72 8.21 13.30
C GLU A 252 15.16 8.53 12.87
N ALA A 253 15.79 9.52 13.48
CA ALA A 253 17.16 9.90 13.19
C ALA A 253 18.12 8.78 13.64
N GLY A 254 17.98 8.31 14.87
CA GLY A 254 18.76 7.17 15.39
C GLY A 254 18.49 5.90 14.61
N PHE A 255 17.24 5.62 14.20
CA PHE A 255 16.92 4.51 13.32
C PHE A 255 17.65 4.61 11.96
N ALA A 256 17.63 5.79 11.34
CA ALA A 256 18.30 6.01 10.05
C ALA A 256 19.83 5.83 10.14
N GLU A 257 20.43 6.21 11.28
CA GLU A 257 21.84 5.98 11.57
C GLU A 257 22.19 4.48 11.65
N GLU A 258 21.40 3.70 12.38
CA GLU A 258 21.58 2.25 12.46
C GLU A 258 21.39 1.55 11.11
N MET A 259 20.40 1.97 10.33
CA MET A 259 20.19 1.50 8.95
C MET A 259 21.40 1.82 8.05
N LYS A 260 22.02 3.00 8.23
CA LYS A 260 23.22 3.37 7.50
C LYS A 260 24.40 2.46 7.89
N LYS A 261 24.63 2.24 9.20
CA LYS A 261 25.66 1.33 9.69
C LYS A 261 25.47 -0.10 9.16
N GLN A 262 24.24 -0.58 9.08
CA GLN A 262 23.93 -1.89 8.51
C GLN A 262 24.29 -1.96 7.02
N ARG A 263 23.93 -0.95 6.22
CA ARG A 263 24.26 -0.88 4.79
C ARG A 263 25.78 -0.84 4.56
N GLU A 264 26.52 -0.11 5.38
CA GLU A 264 27.98 -0.04 5.32
C GLU A 264 28.62 -1.38 5.67
N ARG A 265 28.09 -2.10 6.67
CA ARG A 265 28.56 -3.44 7.04
C ARG A 265 28.20 -4.50 6.00
N SER A 266 27.05 -4.40 5.40
CA SER A 266 26.58 -5.36 4.41
C SER A 266 27.07 -5.05 3.00
N LYS A 267 28.21 -4.42 2.73
CA LYS A 267 28.86 -4.13 1.42
C LYS A 267 28.27 -4.90 0.22
N PHE A 268 27.00 -5.15 0.27
CA PHE A 268 26.26 -5.84 -0.76
C PHE A 268 25.96 -4.79 -1.83
N THR A 269 26.64 -4.87 -2.93
CA THR A 269 26.23 -4.25 -4.19
C THR A 269 24.91 -4.90 -4.65
N GLY A 270 23.89 -4.81 -3.81
CA GLY A 270 22.53 -5.20 -4.16
C GLY A 270 21.99 -4.21 -5.15
N SER A 271 21.41 -4.72 -6.20
CA SER A 271 20.69 -4.03 -7.25
C SER A 271 19.68 -3.01 -6.69
N GLY A 272 20.17 -1.82 -6.36
CA GLY A 272 19.31 -0.63 -6.32
C GLY A 272 18.70 -0.42 -7.71
N ASP A 273 17.68 0.39 -7.84
CA ASP A 273 17.11 0.78 -9.13
C ASP A 273 18.28 0.99 -10.12
N HIS A 274 18.47 -0.01 -10.98
CA HIS A 274 19.53 0.06 -11.96
C HIS A 274 19.11 1.20 -12.89
N ALA A 275 19.89 2.27 -12.89
CA ALA A 275 19.92 3.16 -14.04
C ALA A 275 19.90 2.24 -15.26
N VAL A 276 18.93 2.43 -16.14
CA VAL A 276 18.73 1.59 -17.33
C VAL A 276 20.10 1.33 -17.94
N ALA A 277 20.53 0.07 -17.97
CA ALA A 277 21.89 -0.26 -18.32
C ALA A 277 22.24 0.31 -19.70
N ALA A 278 23.47 0.75 -19.89
CA ALA A 278 23.94 1.36 -21.15
C ALA A 278 23.62 0.49 -22.39
N SER A 279 23.56 -0.83 -22.19
CA SER A 279 23.14 -1.81 -23.20
C SER A 279 21.72 -1.57 -23.73
N TYR A 280 20.76 -1.22 -22.89
CA TYR A 280 19.39 -0.90 -23.32
C TYR A 280 19.34 0.43 -24.10
N HIS A 281 20.15 1.41 -23.71
CA HIS A 281 20.27 2.66 -24.46
C HIS A 281 20.89 2.42 -25.84
N ALA A 282 21.87 1.53 -25.96
CA ALA A 282 22.49 1.16 -27.24
C ALA A 282 21.47 0.48 -28.17
N VAL A 283 20.67 -0.46 -27.67
CA VAL A 283 19.60 -1.12 -28.45
C VAL A 283 18.55 -0.11 -28.91
N ARG A 284 18.13 0.79 -28.03
CA ARG A 284 17.16 1.83 -28.38
C ARG A 284 17.74 2.81 -29.45
N ALA A 285 19.03 3.14 -29.37
CA ALA A 285 19.70 3.99 -30.36
C ALA A 285 19.79 3.30 -31.71
N ALA A 286 20.06 1.98 -31.73
CA ALA A 286 20.20 1.20 -32.98
C ALA A 286 18.85 0.89 -33.66
N HIS A 287 17.79 0.69 -32.90
CA HIS A 287 16.49 0.17 -33.39
C HIS A 287 15.32 1.14 -33.23
N GLY A 288 15.53 2.29 -32.61
CA GLY A 288 14.48 3.26 -32.30
C GLY A 288 13.63 2.89 -31.10
N PRO A 289 12.65 3.73 -30.73
CA PRO A 289 11.72 3.47 -29.63
C PRO A 289 10.68 2.41 -30.02
N THR A 290 10.15 1.71 -29.03
CA THR A 290 9.01 0.82 -29.20
C THR A 290 7.77 1.62 -29.63
N THR A 291 7.03 1.13 -30.61
CA THR A 291 5.76 1.74 -31.03
C THR A 291 4.65 1.27 -30.10
N PHE A 292 3.99 2.20 -29.42
CA PHE A 292 2.84 1.89 -28.59
C PHE A 292 1.59 1.73 -29.46
N LEU A 293 0.96 0.57 -29.40
CA LEU A 293 -0.21 0.22 -30.21
C LEU A 293 -1.53 0.16 -29.38
N GLY A 294 -1.47 0.44 -28.09
CA GLY A 294 -2.60 0.22 -27.16
C GLY A 294 -3.84 1.08 -27.45
N TYR A 295 -3.67 2.24 -28.13
CA TYR A 295 -4.82 3.07 -28.51
C TYR A 295 -5.50 2.65 -29.83
N SER A 296 -4.85 1.79 -30.62
CA SER A 296 -5.33 1.41 -31.96
C SER A 296 -5.81 -0.05 -32.02
N ARG A 297 -5.78 -0.77 -30.88
CA ARG A 297 -6.16 -2.18 -30.83
C ARG A 297 -7.27 -2.42 -29.85
N THR A 298 -8.22 -3.26 -30.21
CA THR A 298 -9.28 -3.76 -29.33
C THR A 298 -8.79 -4.98 -28.56
N GLU A 299 -9.45 -5.25 -27.44
CA GLU A 299 -9.23 -6.43 -26.60
C GLU A 299 -9.26 -7.71 -27.45
N GLY A 300 -8.19 -8.51 -27.39
CA GLY A 300 -8.04 -9.74 -28.20
C GLY A 300 -7.07 -9.66 -29.38
N ASP A 301 -6.63 -8.49 -29.78
CA ASP A 301 -5.59 -8.34 -30.82
C ASP A 301 -4.21 -8.62 -30.26
N ALA A 302 -3.71 -9.86 -30.40
CA ALA A 302 -2.35 -10.21 -30.03
C ALA A 302 -1.35 -9.42 -30.89
N GLY A 303 -0.56 -8.55 -30.26
CA GLY A 303 0.52 -7.86 -30.93
C GLY A 303 1.62 -8.84 -31.32
N VAL A 304 1.96 -8.93 -32.60
CA VAL A 304 3.16 -9.64 -33.04
C VAL A 304 4.35 -8.69 -32.87
N GLY A 305 5.28 -9.07 -31.99
CA GLY A 305 6.55 -8.36 -31.78
C GLY A 305 7.72 -9.19 -32.31
N ARG A 306 8.77 -8.51 -32.80
CA ARG A 306 10.05 -9.12 -33.13
C ARG A 306 11.04 -8.85 -32.00
N VAL A 307 11.66 -9.90 -31.47
CA VAL A 307 12.77 -9.75 -30.53
C VAL A 307 13.98 -9.18 -31.29
N LEU A 308 14.44 -8.00 -30.89
CA LEU A 308 15.58 -7.30 -31.53
C LEU A 308 16.88 -7.52 -30.78
N ALA A 309 16.82 -7.79 -29.47
CA ALA A 309 17.98 -8.10 -28.65
C ALA A 309 17.59 -9.00 -27.48
N LEU A 310 18.50 -9.86 -27.08
CA LEU A 310 18.39 -10.71 -25.90
C LEU A 310 19.62 -10.51 -25.02
N PHE A 311 19.40 -10.16 -23.76
CA PHE A 311 20.47 -10.00 -22.79
C PHE A 311 20.55 -11.24 -21.89
N VAL A 312 21.74 -11.83 -21.78
CA VAL A 312 22.02 -12.97 -20.90
C VAL A 312 23.10 -12.55 -19.89
N GLY A 313 22.82 -12.67 -18.60
CA GLY A 313 23.76 -12.29 -17.55
C GLY A 313 24.07 -10.78 -17.48
N GLY A 314 23.23 -9.92 -18.06
CA GLY A 314 23.40 -8.46 -18.05
C GLY A 314 24.28 -7.93 -19.19
N GLN A 315 24.70 -8.77 -20.14
CA GLN A 315 25.41 -8.43 -21.37
C GLN A 315 24.59 -8.77 -22.60
#